data_22e4b9d9b8cb4d139debc285db5008bd
#
_entry.id   22e4b9d9b8cb4d139debc285db5008bd
#
_cell.length_a   1.000
_cell.length_b   1.000
_cell.length_c   1.000
_cell.angle_alpha   90.00
_cell.angle_beta   90.00
_cell.angle_gamma   90.00
#
_symmetry.space_group_name_H-M   'P 1'
#
loop_
_entity.id
_entity.type
_entity.pdbx_description
1 polymer ?
#
loop_
_entity_poly.entity_id
_entity_poly.type
_entity_poly.pdbx_seq_one_letter_code
_entity_poly.pdbx_strand_id
1 'polypeptide(L)'
;MKRILRKKRMVRGENILGYIEGSDLKDELIIITAHYDHLGKHDSLVFYGADDNASGTAATLEIAEAFMIAKKEGKGPRRSILIMPVSGEEKGLLGSKYYTENPVYPLENTVANLNIDMIGRIDDWHTHSNYVYLIGSDRLSTELHEISEETNNKYIGLELDYTYNDVDDPNRYYYRSDHYNFAKNNIPVIFYFNGVHEDYHKPSDTIDKIDLEKTERITKLIFLTAWQIANRDKRPALN
;
A
#
# COMPACT_ATOMS: atom_id res chain seq x y z
N MET A 1 -6.09 -45.10 10.05
CA MET A 1 -5.96 -43.62 10.02
C MET A 1 -6.71 -43.09 8.79
N LYS A 2 -7.96 -42.59 8.95
CA LYS A 2 -8.73 -42.07 7.80
C LYS A 2 -8.24 -40.65 7.45
N ARG A 3 -7.63 -40.53 6.28
CA ARG A 3 -7.25 -39.22 5.70
C ARG A 3 -8.53 -38.49 5.31
N ILE A 4 -8.94 -37.47 6.09
CA ILE A 4 -10.07 -36.60 5.73
C ILE A 4 -9.53 -35.66 4.64
N LEU A 5 -9.87 -35.95 3.38
CA LEU A 5 -9.66 -35.05 2.26
C LEU A 5 -10.60 -33.85 2.44
N ARG A 6 -10.10 -32.75 2.99
CA ARG A 6 -10.82 -31.48 2.95
C ARG A 6 -10.97 -31.08 1.47
N LYS A 7 -12.21 -31.03 0.98
CA LYS A 7 -12.50 -30.41 -0.33
C LYS A 7 -11.91 -29.00 -0.31
N LYS A 8 -10.95 -28.71 -1.19
CA LYS A 8 -10.50 -27.33 -1.41
C LYS A 8 -11.70 -26.55 -1.92
N ARG A 9 -12.19 -25.60 -1.13
CA ARG A 9 -13.23 -24.68 -1.55
C ARG A 9 -12.52 -23.63 -2.43
N MET A 10 -12.84 -23.60 -3.72
CA MET A 10 -12.39 -22.54 -4.61
C MET A 10 -13.20 -21.29 -4.27
N VAL A 11 -12.51 -20.22 -3.96
CA VAL A 11 -13.10 -18.88 -3.78
C VAL A 11 -12.56 -18.01 -4.90
N ARG A 12 -13.45 -17.28 -5.57
CA ARG A 12 -13.08 -16.30 -6.60
C ARG A 12 -12.77 -14.98 -5.88
N GLY A 13 -11.59 -14.41 -6.13
CA GLY A 13 -11.21 -13.06 -5.78
C GLY A 13 -10.91 -12.28 -7.07
N GLU A 14 -11.02 -10.97 -7.01
CA GLU A 14 -10.76 -10.06 -8.14
C GLU A 14 -9.86 -8.93 -7.63
N ASN A 15 -8.84 -8.55 -8.40
CA ASN A 15 -8.13 -7.29 -8.20
C ASN A 15 -8.85 -6.21 -9.03
N ILE A 16 -8.94 -5.02 -8.50
CA ILE A 16 -9.53 -3.87 -9.20
C ILE A 16 -8.37 -3.06 -9.78
N LEU A 17 -8.44 -2.71 -11.06
CA LEU A 17 -7.39 -1.98 -11.75
C LEU A 17 -7.95 -0.65 -12.28
N GLY A 18 -7.56 0.46 -11.64
CA GLY A 18 -7.84 1.82 -12.07
C GLY A 18 -6.62 2.41 -12.77
N TYR A 19 -6.62 2.51 -14.09
CA TYR A 19 -5.49 3.00 -14.87
C TYR A 19 -5.64 4.48 -15.23
N ILE A 20 -4.63 5.28 -14.88
CA ILE A 20 -4.54 6.70 -15.24
C ILE A 20 -3.32 6.84 -16.14
N GLU A 21 -3.58 7.02 -17.44
CA GLU A 21 -2.54 7.17 -18.44
C GLU A 21 -1.72 8.43 -18.21
N GLY A 22 -0.41 8.29 -18.21
CA GLY A 22 0.57 9.38 -18.17
C GLY A 22 0.70 10.12 -19.50
N SER A 23 1.64 11.06 -19.57
CA SER A 23 1.90 11.82 -20.81
C SER A 23 3.08 11.25 -21.60
N ASP A 24 4.27 11.82 -21.45
CA ASP A 24 5.47 11.47 -22.24
C ASP A 24 6.23 10.23 -21.74
N LEU A 25 6.03 9.83 -20.48
CA LEU A 25 6.60 8.62 -19.87
C LEU A 25 5.51 7.56 -19.59
N LYS A 26 4.42 7.54 -20.36
CA LYS A 26 3.22 6.75 -20.12
C LYS A 26 3.43 5.23 -20.08
N ASP A 27 4.52 4.74 -20.67
CA ASP A 27 4.85 3.32 -20.65
C ASP A 27 5.49 2.87 -19.32
N GLU A 28 5.91 3.82 -18.47
CA GLU A 28 6.37 3.55 -17.11
C GLU A 28 5.22 3.69 -16.12
N LEU A 29 5.18 2.81 -15.12
CA LEU A 29 4.03 2.62 -14.25
C LEU A 29 4.40 2.72 -12.77
N ILE A 30 3.65 3.51 -12.01
CA ILE A 30 3.65 3.47 -10.54
C ILE A 30 2.39 2.74 -10.11
N ILE A 31 2.54 1.73 -9.25
CA ILE A 31 1.42 0.94 -8.74
C ILE A 31 1.16 1.31 -7.28
N ILE A 32 -0.07 1.67 -6.97
CA ILE A 32 -0.52 1.96 -5.60
C ILE A 32 -1.49 0.87 -5.19
N THR A 33 -1.16 0.16 -4.11
CA THR A 33 -1.91 -1.00 -3.64
C THR A 33 -2.46 -0.80 -2.24
N ALA A 34 -3.62 -1.37 -1.98
CA ALA A 34 -4.15 -1.70 -0.67
C ALA A 34 -5.05 -2.93 -0.82
N HIS A 35 -5.12 -3.79 0.18
CA HIS A 35 -6.10 -4.89 0.10
C HIS A 35 -7.48 -4.42 0.55
N TYR A 36 -8.54 -4.96 -0.06
CA TYR A 36 -9.91 -4.61 0.25
C TYR A 36 -10.71 -5.78 0.86
N ASP A 37 -10.08 -6.95 0.98
CA ASP A 37 -10.62 -8.07 1.74
C ASP A 37 -10.24 -7.93 3.22
N HIS A 38 -11.02 -8.56 4.07
CA HIS A 38 -10.74 -8.75 5.48
C HIS A 38 -11.26 -10.11 5.93
N LEU A 39 -11.22 -10.43 7.21
CA LEU A 39 -11.61 -11.74 7.76
C LEU A 39 -13.09 -12.07 7.51
N GLY A 40 -13.95 -11.08 7.34
CA GLY A 40 -15.35 -11.23 6.97
C GLY A 40 -16.23 -11.67 8.15
N LYS A 41 -16.99 -12.75 7.99
CA LYS A 41 -17.92 -13.23 9.01
C LYS A 41 -17.57 -14.64 9.46
N HIS A 42 -17.51 -14.83 10.78
CA HIS A 42 -17.38 -16.14 11.40
C HIS A 42 -18.51 -16.32 12.43
N ASP A 43 -19.41 -17.24 12.16
CA ASP A 43 -20.68 -17.46 12.90
C ASP A 43 -21.52 -16.16 12.99
N SER A 44 -21.73 -15.64 14.20
CA SER A 44 -22.44 -14.38 14.45
C SER A 44 -21.53 -13.15 14.49
N LEU A 45 -20.20 -13.33 14.50
CA LEU A 45 -19.25 -12.24 14.58
C LEU A 45 -18.93 -11.70 13.18
N VAL A 46 -18.97 -10.40 13.03
CA VAL A 46 -18.53 -9.68 11.83
C VAL A 46 -17.23 -8.96 12.16
N PHE A 47 -16.21 -9.17 11.32
CA PHE A 47 -14.92 -8.50 11.37
C PHE A 47 -14.96 -7.39 10.32
N TYR A 48 -15.01 -6.14 10.78
CA TYR A 48 -15.27 -5.00 9.90
C TYR A 48 -14.04 -4.55 9.12
N GLY A 49 -12.84 -4.63 9.74
CA GLY A 49 -11.60 -4.24 9.09
C GLY A 49 -11.54 -2.77 8.73
N ALA A 50 -11.91 -1.89 9.67
CA ALA A 50 -11.92 -0.46 9.40
C ALA A 50 -10.51 0.12 9.19
N ASP A 51 -9.54 -0.32 10.01
CA ASP A 51 -8.15 0.00 9.79
C ASP A 51 -7.48 -1.06 8.90
N ASP A 52 -7.79 -2.33 9.09
CA ASP A 52 -7.27 -3.46 8.33
C ASP A 52 -8.31 -4.03 7.33
N ASN A 53 -8.46 -3.53 6.08
CA ASN A 53 -7.70 -2.41 5.53
C ASN A 53 -8.62 -1.46 4.73
N ALA A 54 -9.76 -1.08 5.34
CA ALA A 54 -10.61 -0.08 4.70
C ALA A 54 -9.93 1.31 4.67
N SER A 55 -9.07 1.62 5.67
CA SER A 55 -8.27 2.85 5.70
C SER A 55 -7.37 2.97 4.46
N GLY A 56 -6.61 1.93 4.14
CA GLY A 56 -5.74 1.90 2.95
C GLY A 56 -6.53 1.86 1.64
N THR A 57 -7.62 1.10 1.60
CA THR A 57 -8.50 1.06 0.42
C THR A 57 -9.10 2.44 0.13
N ALA A 58 -9.62 3.16 1.13
CA ALA A 58 -10.12 4.52 0.98
C ALA A 58 -9.02 5.47 0.48
N ALA A 59 -7.82 5.38 1.06
CA ALA A 59 -6.67 6.18 0.62
C ALA A 59 -6.35 5.98 -0.86
N THR A 60 -6.41 4.74 -1.37
CA THR A 60 -6.18 4.48 -2.81
C THR A 60 -7.21 5.17 -3.70
N LEU A 61 -8.48 5.26 -3.27
CA LEU A 61 -9.55 5.93 -4.02
C LEU A 61 -9.35 7.45 -4.02
N GLU A 62 -9.01 8.05 -2.88
CA GLU A 62 -8.70 9.48 -2.78
C GLU A 62 -7.49 9.87 -3.64
N ILE A 63 -6.45 9.04 -3.65
CA ILE A 63 -5.27 9.24 -4.50
C ILE A 63 -5.67 9.16 -6.00
N ALA A 64 -6.53 8.21 -6.37
CA ALA A 64 -7.04 8.10 -7.73
C ALA A 64 -7.79 9.37 -8.16
N GLU A 65 -8.68 9.87 -7.30
CA GLU A 65 -9.43 11.10 -7.56
C GLU A 65 -8.50 12.29 -7.74
N ALA A 66 -7.51 12.46 -6.85
CA ALA A 66 -6.54 13.55 -6.93
C ALA A 66 -5.75 13.54 -8.26
N PHE A 67 -5.25 12.38 -8.71
CA PHE A 67 -4.59 12.25 -10.01
C PHE A 67 -5.54 12.53 -11.18
N MET A 68 -6.79 12.09 -11.10
CA MET A 68 -7.79 12.33 -12.13
C MET A 68 -8.16 13.82 -12.23
N ILE A 69 -8.29 14.54 -11.10
CA ILE A 69 -8.51 15.98 -11.07
C ILE A 69 -7.33 16.70 -11.72
N ALA A 70 -6.09 16.37 -11.31
CA ALA A 70 -4.90 16.98 -11.89
C ALA A 70 -4.83 16.75 -13.41
N LYS A 71 -5.13 15.54 -13.86
CA LYS A 71 -5.17 15.21 -15.31
C LYS A 71 -6.24 16.02 -16.04
N LYS A 72 -7.43 16.16 -15.48
CA LYS A 72 -8.52 16.95 -16.07
C LYS A 72 -8.16 18.43 -16.19
N GLU A 73 -7.34 18.95 -15.26
CA GLU A 73 -6.82 20.32 -15.30
C GLU A 73 -5.61 20.50 -16.24
N GLY A 74 -5.22 19.46 -16.97
CA GLY A 74 -4.04 19.51 -17.86
C GLY A 74 -2.70 19.43 -17.15
N LYS A 75 -2.70 19.04 -15.87
CA LYS A 75 -1.52 18.86 -15.01
C LYS A 75 -1.30 17.39 -14.63
N GLY A 76 -1.67 16.46 -15.50
CA GLY A 76 -1.57 15.04 -15.23
C GLY A 76 -0.12 14.55 -15.05
N PRO A 77 0.08 13.32 -14.54
CA PRO A 77 1.40 12.74 -14.35
C PRO A 77 2.07 12.43 -15.69
N ARG A 78 3.42 12.43 -15.71
CA ARG A 78 4.19 11.99 -16.89
C ARG A 78 4.18 10.46 -17.00
N ARG A 79 4.39 9.73 -15.87
CA ARG A 79 4.24 8.27 -15.80
C ARG A 79 2.80 7.89 -15.53
N SER A 80 2.40 6.73 -16.01
CA SER A 80 1.08 6.19 -15.72
C SER A 80 0.97 5.74 -14.25
N ILE A 81 -0.24 5.83 -13.71
CA ILE A 81 -0.56 5.39 -12.35
C ILE A 81 -1.54 4.23 -12.44
N LEU A 82 -1.26 3.14 -11.74
CA LEU A 82 -2.19 2.04 -11.55
C LEU A 82 -2.63 2.00 -10.08
N ILE A 83 -3.88 2.35 -9.85
CA ILE A 83 -4.53 2.16 -8.55
C ILE A 83 -5.05 0.74 -8.52
N MET A 84 -4.57 -0.06 -7.58
CA MET A 84 -4.87 -1.49 -7.57
C MET A 84 -5.27 -1.98 -6.17
N PRO A 85 -6.54 -1.80 -5.77
CA PRO A 85 -7.11 -2.57 -4.67
C PRO A 85 -7.03 -4.07 -4.97
N VAL A 86 -6.42 -4.82 -4.05
CA VAL A 86 -6.17 -6.27 -4.22
C VAL A 86 -7.00 -7.10 -3.26
N SER A 87 -7.25 -8.36 -3.61
CA SER A 87 -8.05 -9.29 -2.83
C SER A 87 -7.21 -10.48 -2.36
N GLY A 88 -7.59 -11.06 -1.22
CA GLY A 88 -6.97 -12.28 -0.69
C GLY A 88 -5.62 -12.05 -0.03
N GLU A 89 -5.36 -10.85 0.47
CA GLU A 89 -4.21 -10.53 1.32
C GLU A 89 -4.22 -11.42 2.54
N GLU A 90 -5.34 -11.47 3.26
CA GLU A 90 -5.62 -12.25 4.47
C GLU A 90 -5.50 -13.78 4.30
N LYS A 91 -5.36 -14.23 3.07
CA LYS A 91 -5.18 -15.64 2.70
C LYS A 91 -3.79 -15.93 2.14
N GLY A 92 -2.86 -14.99 2.32
CA GLY A 92 -1.46 -15.11 1.94
C GLY A 92 -1.09 -14.33 0.68
N LEU A 93 -1.46 -13.06 0.61
CA LEU A 93 -1.09 -12.10 -0.44
C LEU A 93 -1.50 -12.56 -1.85
N LEU A 94 -2.68 -13.20 -1.98
CA LEU A 94 -3.02 -13.91 -3.21
C LEU A 94 -3.25 -12.97 -4.39
N GLY A 95 -3.84 -11.80 -4.18
CA GLY A 95 -4.15 -10.84 -5.24
C GLY A 95 -2.90 -10.23 -5.84
N SER A 96 -2.01 -9.70 -5.02
CA SER A 96 -0.72 -9.15 -5.48
C SER A 96 0.17 -10.21 -6.08
N LYS A 97 0.17 -11.43 -5.50
CA LYS A 97 0.88 -12.58 -6.08
C LYS A 97 0.37 -12.91 -7.47
N TYR A 98 -0.96 -13.01 -7.64
CA TYR A 98 -1.54 -13.30 -8.94
C TYR A 98 -1.17 -12.24 -9.97
N TYR A 99 -1.24 -10.94 -9.58
CA TYR A 99 -0.88 -9.86 -10.49
C TYR A 99 0.59 -9.93 -10.91
N THR A 100 1.51 -10.17 -9.98
CA THR A 100 2.95 -10.24 -10.30
C THR A 100 3.34 -11.49 -11.09
N GLU A 101 2.55 -12.58 -10.99
CA GLU A 101 2.73 -13.78 -11.82
C GLU A 101 2.02 -13.69 -13.17
N ASN A 102 0.98 -12.84 -13.30
CA ASN A 102 0.17 -12.65 -14.50
C ASN A 102 -0.11 -11.15 -14.74
N PRO A 103 0.91 -10.32 -14.94
CA PRO A 103 0.75 -8.88 -14.99
C PRO A 103 0.00 -8.42 -16.24
N VAL A 104 -0.93 -7.45 -16.06
CA VAL A 104 -1.63 -6.80 -17.17
C VAL A 104 -0.68 -5.83 -17.91
N TYR A 105 0.22 -5.22 -17.17
CA TYR A 105 1.29 -4.38 -17.70
C TYR A 105 2.63 -5.02 -17.36
N PRO A 106 3.63 -5.02 -18.27
CA PRO A 106 4.93 -5.64 -18.03
C PRO A 106 5.57 -5.15 -16.72
N LEU A 107 6.04 -6.09 -15.88
CA LEU A 107 6.62 -5.72 -14.57
C LEU A 107 7.88 -4.86 -14.70
N GLU A 108 8.65 -5.04 -15.75
CA GLU A 108 9.84 -4.22 -16.07
C GLU A 108 9.51 -2.73 -16.28
N ASN A 109 8.27 -2.43 -16.60
CA ASN A 109 7.78 -1.06 -16.72
C ASN A 109 7.31 -0.48 -15.37
N THR A 110 7.20 -1.30 -14.33
CA THR A 110 6.82 -0.83 -13.01
C THR A 110 8.00 -0.18 -12.32
N VAL A 111 7.87 1.11 -12.03
CA VAL A 111 8.92 1.96 -11.46
C VAL A 111 8.98 1.81 -9.95
N ALA A 112 7.83 1.76 -9.30
CA ALA A 112 7.69 1.56 -7.86
C ALA A 112 6.31 1.02 -7.51
N ASN A 113 6.20 0.34 -6.37
CA ASN A 113 4.94 0.04 -5.70
C ASN A 113 4.86 0.78 -4.36
N LEU A 114 3.77 1.50 -4.15
CA LEU A 114 3.43 2.16 -2.90
C LEU A 114 2.25 1.41 -2.28
N ASN A 115 2.50 0.67 -1.21
CA ASN A 115 1.51 -0.17 -0.55
C ASN A 115 0.99 0.48 0.72
N ILE A 116 -0.31 0.43 0.92
CA ILE A 116 -1.01 1.07 2.02
C ILE A 116 -1.74 -0.01 2.80
N ASP A 117 -1.40 -0.13 4.09
CA ASP A 117 -2.04 -1.13 4.92
C ASP A 117 -2.05 -0.65 6.37
N MET A 118 -3.25 -0.47 6.93
CA MET A 118 -3.50 0.03 8.28
C MET A 118 -2.84 1.40 8.53
N ILE A 119 -3.51 2.47 8.13
CA ILE A 119 -3.02 3.86 8.28
C ILE A 119 -3.94 4.77 9.11
N GLY A 120 -4.95 4.22 9.75
CA GLY A 120 -6.00 4.97 10.46
C GLY A 120 -5.94 4.91 11.98
N ARG A 121 -4.97 4.25 12.59
CA ARG A 121 -4.89 4.08 14.05
C ARG A 121 -3.51 4.47 14.60
N ILE A 122 -3.39 4.42 15.91
CA ILE A 122 -2.13 4.60 16.65
C ILE A 122 -1.81 3.28 17.34
N ASP A 123 -0.55 2.85 17.29
CA ASP A 123 -0.09 1.67 18.00
C ASP A 123 0.28 1.97 19.46
N ASP A 124 0.67 0.93 20.21
CA ASP A 124 1.02 1.06 21.62
C ASP A 124 2.41 1.72 21.87
N TRP A 125 3.20 1.94 20.82
CA TRP A 125 4.55 2.50 20.91
C TRP A 125 4.57 4.02 20.78
N HIS A 126 3.57 4.60 20.10
CA HIS A 126 3.45 6.03 19.89
C HIS A 126 2.41 6.65 20.82
N THR A 127 2.69 7.87 21.28
CA THR A 127 1.78 8.66 22.13
C THR A 127 1.03 9.74 21.34
N HIS A 128 1.27 9.85 20.05
CA HIS A 128 0.68 10.84 19.15
C HIS A 128 0.41 10.24 17.75
N SER A 129 -0.47 10.87 16.99
CA SER A 129 -0.88 10.40 15.65
C SER A 129 0.06 10.84 14.51
N ASN A 130 1.06 11.69 14.81
CA ASN A 130 1.91 12.32 13.79
C ASN A 130 3.08 11.45 13.32
N TYR A 131 2.85 10.18 13.03
CA TYR A 131 3.88 9.25 12.55
C TYR A 131 3.34 8.29 11.50
N VAL A 132 4.25 7.65 10.77
CA VAL A 132 4.00 6.50 9.89
C VAL A 132 5.25 5.64 9.80
N TYR A 133 5.12 4.33 9.86
CA TYR A 133 6.21 3.41 9.53
C TYR A 133 6.38 3.32 8.02
N LEU A 134 7.62 3.41 7.58
CA LEU A 134 8.01 3.14 6.19
C LEU A 134 8.85 1.87 6.14
N ILE A 135 8.32 0.85 5.49
CA ILE A 135 8.95 -0.47 5.44
C ILE A 135 9.36 -0.79 3.99
N GLY A 136 10.60 -1.20 3.81
CA GLY A 136 11.15 -1.59 2.52
C GLY A 136 11.63 -0.42 1.64
N SER A 137 11.52 0.82 2.12
CA SER A 137 11.73 2.03 1.30
C SER A 137 13.14 2.16 0.71
N ASP A 138 14.18 1.72 1.43
CA ASP A 138 15.59 1.77 1.02
C ASP A 138 16.16 0.43 0.56
N ARG A 139 15.41 -0.68 0.73
CA ARG A 139 15.94 -2.03 0.49
C ARG A 139 16.34 -2.30 -0.94
N LEU A 140 15.60 -1.75 -1.90
CA LEU A 140 15.86 -1.92 -3.33
C LEU A 140 16.25 -0.62 -4.03
N SER A 141 15.98 0.53 -3.41
CA SER A 141 16.27 1.84 -3.98
C SER A 141 16.44 2.89 -2.90
N THR A 142 17.67 3.29 -2.63
CA THR A 142 17.97 4.42 -1.76
C THR A 142 17.34 5.71 -2.30
N GLU A 143 17.31 5.89 -3.62
CA GLU A 143 16.70 7.07 -4.22
C GLU A 143 15.20 7.16 -3.99
N LEU A 144 14.46 6.03 -3.98
CA LEU A 144 13.04 6.02 -3.63
C LEU A 144 12.81 6.47 -2.17
N HIS A 145 13.65 5.99 -1.27
CA HIS A 145 13.62 6.39 0.13
C HIS A 145 13.85 7.91 0.29
N GLU A 146 14.91 8.44 -0.32
CA GLU A 146 15.23 9.88 -0.30
C GLU A 146 14.09 10.73 -0.88
N ILE A 147 13.46 10.31 -1.99
CA ILE A 147 12.29 10.99 -2.56
C ILE A 147 11.14 11.08 -1.53
N SER A 148 10.89 10.00 -0.80
CA SER A 148 9.84 9.99 0.23
C SER A 148 10.17 10.90 1.40
N GLU A 149 11.41 10.88 1.90
CA GLU A 149 11.87 11.77 2.96
C GLU A 149 11.81 13.24 2.57
N GLU A 150 12.36 13.61 1.39
CA GLU A 150 12.30 14.97 0.87
C GLU A 150 10.85 15.47 0.73
N THR A 151 9.98 14.60 0.24
CA THR A 151 8.54 14.89 0.08
C THR A 151 7.89 15.16 1.43
N ASN A 152 8.14 14.29 2.41
CA ASN A 152 7.63 14.45 3.76
C ASN A 152 8.12 15.75 4.41
N ASN A 153 9.45 15.95 4.38
CA ASN A 153 10.07 17.12 5.00
C ASN A 153 9.60 18.44 4.41
N LYS A 154 9.31 18.45 3.10
CA LYS A 154 8.88 19.67 2.39
C LYS A 154 7.39 19.99 2.56
N TYR A 155 6.53 18.98 2.63
CA TYR A 155 5.10 19.19 2.46
C TYR A 155 4.24 18.72 3.63
N ILE A 156 4.64 17.71 4.38
CA ILE A 156 3.77 17.02 5.35
C ILE A 156 4.30 17.13 6.79
N GLY A 157 5.55 16.73 7.04
CA GLY A 157 6.19 16.80 8.35
C GLY A 157 5.69 15.73 9.34
N LEU A 158 5.42 14.50 8.86
CA LEU A 158 5.22 13.34 9.72
C LEU A 158 6.56 12.87 10.29
N GLU A 159 6.55 12.26 11.46
CA GLU A 159 7.63 11.42 11.92
C GLU A 159 7.65 10.14 11.08
N LEU A 160 8.74 9.92 10.34
CA LEU A 160 8.94 8.70 9.57
C LEU A 160 9.68 7.69 10.45
N ASP A 161 9.00 6.61 10.85
CA ASP A 161 9.56 5.57 11.69
C ASP A 161 10.04 4.40 10.84
N TYR A 162 11.30 4.00 11.03
CA TYR A 162 11.95 2.92 10.28
C TYR A 162 12.20 1.67 11.12
N THR A 163 11.64 1.61 12.33
CA THR A 163 11.84 0.48 13.27
C THR A 163 11.57 -0.88 12.60
N TYR A 164 10.49 -0.97 11.84
CA TYR A 164 10.11 -2.21 11.13
C TYR A 164 10.76 -2.37 9.75
N ASN A 165 11.59 -1.42 9.35
CA ASN A 165 12.40 -1.53 8.14
C ASN A 165 13.71 -2.30 8.37
N ASP A 166 14.07 -2.57 9.62
CA ASP A 166 15.23 -3.37 9.96
C ASP A 166 15.15 -4.77 9.32
N VAL A 167 16.27 -5.26 8.79
CA VAL A 167 16.35 -6.59 8.15
C VAL A 167 16.11 -7.72 9.15
N ASP A 168 16.42 -7.45 10.42
CA ASP A 168 16.27 -8.38 11.55
C ASP A 168 14.98 -8.15 12.35
N ASP A 169 14.01 -7.36 11.81
CA ASP A 169 12.71 -7.14 12.45
C ASP A 169 12.08 -8.49 12.85
N PRO A 170 11.89 -8.74 14.16
CA PRO A 170 11.34 -10.01 14.64
C PRO A 170 9.89 -10.24 14.18
N ASN A 171 9.14 -9.17 13.87
CA ASN A 171 7.78 -9.24 13.38
C ASN A 171 7.74 -9.57 11.89
N ARG A 172 8.82 -9.33 11.17
CA ARG A 172 8.98 -9.59 9.74
C ARG A 172 7.93 -8.88 8.87
N TYR A 173 7.54 -7.67 9.24
CA TYR A 173 6.49 -6.90 8.53
C TYR A 173 6.81 -6.69 7.04
N TYR A 174 8.07 -6.58 6.66
CA TYR A 174 8.47 -6.51 5.24
C TYR A 174 7.89 -7.65 4.37
N TYR A 175 7.56 -8.79 4.96
CA TYR A 175 7.06 -9.97 4.24
C TYR A 175 5.54 -10.16 4.38
N ARG A 176 4.83 -9.24 5.06
CA ARG A 176 3.48 -9.50 5.54
C ARG A 176 2.38 -8.71 4.85
N SER A 177 2.70 -7.86 3.86
CA SER A 177 1.70 -7.18 3.05
C SER A 177 2.05 -7.21 1.56
N ASP A 178 1.17 -6.73 0.71
CA ASP A 178 1.15 -6.92 -0.75
C ASP A 178 2.39 -6.40 -1.48
N HIS A 179 3.09 -5.39 -0.93
CA HIS A 179 4.36 -4.87 -1.47
C HIS A 179 5.41 -5.95 -1.66
N TYR A 180 5.40 -6.99 -0.82
CA TYR A 180 6.41 -8.03 -0.90
C TYR A 180 6.41 -8.79 -2.23
N ASN A 181 5.23 -8.97 -2.83
CA ASN A 181 5.14 -9.62 -4.14
C ASN A 181 5.78 -8.79 -5.25
N PHE A 182 5.82 -7.46 -5.12
CA PHE A 182 6.57 -6.57 -6.02
C PHE A 182 8.06 -6.57 -5.69
N ALA A 183 8.41 -6.45 -4.42
CA ALA A 183 9.81 -6.41 -3.98
C ALA A 183 10.62 -7.64 -4.41
N LYS A 184 10.04 -8.86 -4.31
CA LYS A 184 10.71 -10.09 -4.78
C LYS A 184 10.91 -10.17 -6.30
N ASN A 185 10.27 -9.27 -7.07
CA ASN A 185 10.46 -9.08 -8.50
C ASN A 185 11.38 -7.86 -8.80
N ASN A 186 12.17 -7.42 -7.83
CA ASN A 186 13.08 -6.27 -7.93
C ASN A 186 12.39 -4.93 -8.25
N ILE A 187 11.14 -4.76 -7.86
CA ILE A 187 10.43 -3.48 -7.96
C ILE A 187 10.60 -2.75 -6.63
N PRO A 188 11.14 -1.52 -6.61
CA PRO A 188 11.24 -0.70 -5.41
C PRO A 188 9.87 -0.51 -4.75
N VAL A 189 9.80 -0.60 -3.43
CA VAL A 189 8.55 -0.54 -2.68
C VAL A 189 8.64 0.40 -1.49
N ILE A 190 7.51 0.98 -1.11
CA ILE A 190 7.30 1.53 0.23
C ILE A 190 6.01 0.93 0.77
N PHE A 191 6.09 0.35 1.95
CA PHE A 191 4.92 -0.06 2.71
C PHE A 191 4.66 0.95 3.82
N TYR A 192 3.54 1.68 3.72
CA TYR A 192 3.05 2.64 4.71
C TYR A 192 2.15 1.93 5.71
N PHE A 193 2.49 2.02 6.99
CA PHE A 193 1.89 1.25 8.06
C PHE A 193 1.83 2.05 9.36
N ASN A 194 0.86 1.81 10.21
CA ASN A 194 0.76 2.46 11.53
C ASN A 194 1.21 1.61 12.71
N GLY A 195 1.53 0.35 12.47
CA GLY A 195 1.67 -0.62 13.55
C GLY A 195 0.36 -1.34 13.86
N VAL A 196 0.43 -2.28 14.79
CA VAL A 196 -0.70 -3.08 15.25
C VAL A 196 -1.29 -2.43 16.49
N HIS A 197 -2.62 -2.40 16.59
CA HIS A 197 -3.37 -1.88 17.72
C HIS A 197 -4.24 -2.98 18.36
N GLU A 198 -4.84 -2.69 19.50
CA GLU A 198 -5.61 -3.64 20.30
C GLU A 198 -6.78 -4.32 19.56
N ASP A 199 -7.33 -3.68 18.51
CA ASP A 199 -8.47 -4.18 17.74
C ASP A 199 -8.07 -4.96 16.48
N TYR A 200 -6.77 -5.10 16.19
CA TYR A 200 -6.27 -5.83 15.02
C TYR A 200 -6.85 -7.24 14.96
N HIS A 201 -7.43 -7.60 13.82
CA HIS A 201 -8.11 -8.88 13.58
C HIS A 201 -9.25 -9.19 14.57
N LYS A 202 -9.93 -8.16 15.09
CA LYS A 202 -11.08 -8.29 15.96
C LYS A 202 -12.34 -7.63 15.39
N PRO A 203 -13.55 -8.06 15.82
CA PRO A 203 -14.80 -7.39 15.44
C PRO A 203 -14.89 -5.93 15.88
N SER A 204 -14.01 -5.51 16.79
CA SER A 204 -13.94 -4.15 17.33
C SER A 204 -13.07 -3.19 16.50
N ASP A 205 -12.49 -3.64 15.36
CA ASP A 205 -11.90 -2.75 14.37
C ASP A 205 -12.99 -2.07 13.55
N THR A 206 -13.46 -0.92 14.05
CA THR A 206 -14.65 -0.21 13.58
C THR A 206 -14.35 1.23 13.19
N ILE A 207 -15.16 1.79 12.30
CA ILE A 207 -14.95 3.10 11.68
C ILE A 207 -14.90 4.26 12.68
N ASP A 208 -15.63 4.16 13.80
CA ASP A 208 -15.66 5.17 14.87
C ASP A 208 -14.30 5.34 15.60
N LYS A 209 -13.38 4.41 15.40
CA LYS A 209 -12.04 4.44 15.99
C LYS A 209 -10.96 4.98 15.05
N ILE A 210 -11.29 5.22 13.80
CA ILE A 210 -10.33 5.71 12.80
C ILE A 210 -10.00 7.19 13.03
N ASP A 211 -8.71 7.50 13.11
CA ASP A 211 -8.19 8.86 13.08
C ASP A 211 -8.14 9.36 11.61
N LEU A 212 -9.19 10.07 11.22
CA LEU A 212 -9.33 10.55 9.84
C LEU A 212 -8.28 11.61 9.48
N GLU A 213 -7.84 12.44 10.44
CA GLU A 213 -6.81 13.45 10.18
C GLU A 213 -5.45 12.79 9.91
N LYS A 214 -5.10 11.77 10.69
CA LYS A 214 -3.91 10.95 10.46
C LYS A 214 -3.98 10.26 9.10
N THR A 215 -5.09 9.59 8.81
CA THR A 215 -5.32 8.90 7.54
C THR A 215 -5.15 9.86 6.35
N GLU A 216 -5.74 11.05 6.41
CA GLU A 216 -5.62 12.08 5.39
C GLU A 216 -4.16 12.54 5.20
N ARG A 217 -3.43 12.78 6.28
CA ARG A 217 -2.03 13.23 6.21
C ARG A 217 -1.11 12.18 5.58
N ILE A 218 -1.28 10.91 5.95
CA ILE A 218 -0.52 9.82 5.37
C ILE A 218 -0.91 9.64 3.89
N THR A 219 -2.19 9.70 3.54
CA THR A 219 -2.67 9.65 2.16
C THR A 219 -2.05 10.77 1.30
N LYS A 220 -1.94 12.00 1.85
CA LYS A 220 -1.26 13.12 1.18
C LYS A 220 0.22 12.85 0.97
N LEU A 221 0.91 12.26 1.95
CA LEU A 221 2.32 11.87 1.78
C LEU A 221 2.48 10.87 0.64
N ILE A 222 1.63 9.84 0.59
CA ILE A 222 1.68 8.81 -0.45
C ILE A 222 1.40 9.40 -1.83
N PHE A 223 0.35 10.23 -1.95
CA PHE A 223 0.03 10.94 -3.18
C PHE A 223 1.20 11.79 -3.66
N LEU A 224 1.79 12.60 -2.78
CA LEU A 224 2.88 13.49 -3.13
C LEU A 224 4.16 12.73 -3.48
N THR A 225 4.45 11.63 -2.79
CA THR A 225 5.57 10.73 -3.14
C THR A 225 5.36 10.13 -4.54
N ALA A 226 4.16 9.60 -4.81
CA ALA A 226 3.79 9.11 -6.14
C ALA A 226 3.89 10.21 -7.21
N TRP A 227 3.47 11.43 -6.87
CA TRP A 227 3.55 12.60 -7.75
C TRP A 227 4.99 12.95 -8.10
N GLN A 228 5.90 12.96 -7.11
CA GLN A 228 7.32 13.21 -7.35
C GLN A 228 7.93 12.15 -8.26
N ILE A 229 7.67 10.86 -7.98
CA ILE A 229 8.16 9.75 -8.82
C ILE A 229 7.57 9.85 -10.24
N ALA A 230 6.28 10.18 -10.36
CA ALA A 230 5.60 10.26 -11.64
C ALA A 230 6.14 11.34 -12.57
N ASN A 231 6.69 12.44 -12.01
CA ASN A 231 7.09 13.61 -12.77
C ASN A 231 8.61 13.82 -12.89
N ARG A 232 9.44 12.98 -12.27
CA ARG A 232 10.91 13.01 -12.45
C ARG A 232 11.32 12.51 -13.83
N ASP A 233 12.45 13.01 -14.35
CA ASP A 233 12.97 12.58 -15.65
C ASP A 233 13.41 11.11 -15.63
N LYS A 234 14.04 10.68 -14.52
CA LYS A 234 14.52 9.31 -14.36
C LYS A 234 13.68 8.56 -13.33
N ARG A 235 13.54 7.26 -13.52
CA ARG A 235 13.01 6.37 -12.45
C ARG A 235 14.01 6.27 -11.31
N PRO A 236 13.57 6.03 -10.06
CA PRO A 236 14.48 5.73 -8.97
C PRO A 236 15.39 4.57 -9.33
N ALA A 237 16.70 4.76 -9.13
CA ALA A 237 17.69 3.73 -9.42
C ALA A 237 17.58 2.58 -8.41
N LEU A 238 17.85 1.36 -8.87
CA LEU A 238 18.08 0.22 -7.97
C LEU A 238 19.47 0.33 -7.33
N ASN A 239 19.60 -0.15 -6.09
CA ASN A 239 20.85 -0.24 -5.35
C ASN A 239 21.84 -1.20 -6.02
#